data_15952ea4e2387c5f89f64e0b91440976
#
_entry.id   15952ea4e2387c5f89f64e0b91440976
#
_cell.length_a   1.000
_cell.length_b   1.000
_cell.length_c   1.000
_cell.angle_alpha   90.00
_cell.angle_beta   90.00
_cell.angle_gamma   90.00
#
_symmetry.space_group_name_H-M   'P 1'
#
loop_
_entity.id
_entity.type
_entity.pdbx_description
1 polymer ?
#
loop_
_entity_poly.entity_id
_entity_poly.type
_entity_poly.pdbx_seq_one_letter_code
_entity_poly.pdbx_strand_id
1 'polypeptide(L)'
;ENKDDKKSLYSLADHSKCLSFMLGDGIVPSNVKAGYLARLIIRRSIRFIDKIKLNKSLKELVFEELKYLEKDFPSLIENKKQIGEILDIETKKYYDTLSKGEGLVKRILKEKGKIDEKELINLYDTHGMPPEIVKNISKKEGNEVEIPENFESMVAELHSHEEKNNKTGKKKEKKS
;
A
#
# COMPACT_ATOMS: atom_id res chain seq x y z
N GLU A 1 -1.96 -26.75 6.74
CA GLU A 1 -1.70 -25.47 6.01
C GLU A 1 -3.04 -24.84 5.62
N ASN A 2 -3.33 -23.65 6.13
CA ASN A 2 -4.62 -22.99 5.90
C ASN A 2 -4.68 -22.53 4.42
N LYS A 3 -5.86 -22.65 3.78
CA LYS A 3 -6.10 -22.23 2.39
C LYS A 3 -5.77 -20.74 2.18
N ASP A 4 -6.00 -19.91 3.19
CA ASP A 4 -5.71 -18.47 3.17
C ASP A 4 -4.21 -18.16 3.20
N ASP A 5 -3.39 -19.01 3.83
CA ASP A 5 -1.94 -18.85 3.87
C ASP A 5 -1.32 -19.17 2.51
N LYS A 6 -1.84 -20.20 1.81
CA LYS A 6 -1.44 -20.53 0.43
C LYS A 6 -1.74 -19.36 -0.51
N LYS A 7 -2.94 -18.77 -0.43
CA LYS A 7 -3.30 -17.59 -1.23
C LYS A 7 -2.35 -16.42 -0.96
N SER A 8 -1.99 -16.19 0.30
CA SER A 8 -1.04 -15.14 0.68
C SER A 8 0.36 -15.39 0.10
N LEU A 9 0.83 -16.65 0.09
CA LEU A 9 2.12 -17.03 -0.50
C LEU A 9 2.16 -16.82 -2.02
N TYR A 10 1.14 -17.26 -2.75
CA TYR A 10 1.06 -17.03 -4.19
C TYR A 10 1.01 -15.54 -4.53
N SER A 11 0.22 -14.77 -3.76
CA SER A 11 0.17 -13.31 -3.92
C SER A 11 1.53 -12.66 -3.66
N LEU A 12 2.28 -13.12 -2.67
CA LEU A 12 3.64 -12.62 -2.40
C LEU A 12 4.61 -12.92 -3.56
N ALA A 13 4.55 -14.10 -4.15
CA ALA A 13 5.38 -14.44 -5.31
C ALA A 13 5.07 -13.51 -6.50
N ASP A 14 3.78 -13.33 -6.83
CA ASP A 14 3.36 -12.43 -7.90
C ASP A 14 3.75 -10.97 -7.61
N HIS A 15 3.57 -10.51 -6.38
CA HIS A 15 3.93 -9.16 -5.96
C HIS A 15 5.44 -8.93 -6.01
N SER A 16 6.26 -9.88 -5.56
CA SER A 16 7.72 -9.77 -5.60
C SER A 16 8.21 -9.62 -7.02
N LYS A 17 7.68 -10.42 -7.94
CA LYS A 17 7.97 -10.32 -9.37
C LYS A 17 7.53 -8.97 -9.94
N CYS A 18 6.30 -8.55 -9.67
CA CYS A 18 5.77 -7.26 -10.13
C CYS A 18 6.64 -6.10 -9.63
N LEU A 19 7.02 -6.10 -8.35
CA LEU A 19 7.88 -5.07 -7.76
C LEU A 19 9.29 -5.07 -8.35
N SER A 20 9.84 -6.23 -8.67
CA SER A 20 11.16 -6.33 -9.33
C SER A 20 11.17 -5.57 -10.66
N PHE A 21 10.12 -5.71 -11.47
CA PHE A 21 10.00 -4.96 -12.73
C PHE A 21 9.65 -3.48 -12.48
N MET A 22 8.63 -3.18 -11.68
CA MET A 22 8.21 -1.79 -11.46
C MET A 22 9.33 -0.92 -10.91
N LEU A 23 10.02 -1.38 -9.86
CA LEU A 23 11.09 -0.64 -9.23
C LEU A 23 12.37 -0.67 -10.08
N GLY A 24 12.61 -1.78 -10.81
CA GLY A 24 13.70 -1.91 -11.78
C GLY A 24 13.58 -0.93 -12.95
N ASP A 25 12.35 -0.67 -13.41
CA ASP A 25 12.04 0.33 -14.45
C ASP A 25 12.00 1.77 -13.90
N GLY A 26 12.40 1.98 -12.63
CA GLY A 26 12.53 3.31 -12.04
C GLY A 26 11.22 3.89 -11.49
N ILE A 27 10.16 3.10 -11.33
CA ILE A 27 8.94 3.57 -10.69
C ILE A 27 9.22 3.79 -9.19
N VAL A 28 9.02 5.03 -8.74
CA VAL A 28 9.16 5.40 -7.34
C VAL A 28 7.79 5.40 -6.65
N PRO A 29 7.62 4.73 -5.49
CA PRO A 29 6.37 4.74 -4.74
C PRO A 29 5.93 6.17 -4.41
N SER A 30 4.67 6.49 -4.74
CA SER A 30 4.09 7.82 -4.55
C SER A 30 2.58 7.72 -4.28
N ASN A 31 1.88 8.84 -4.23
CA ASN A 31 0.42 8.87 -4.08
C ASN A 31 -0.33 8.94 -5.42
N VAL A 32 0.38 8.86 -6.55
CA VAL A 32 -0.23 9.04 -7.88
C VAL A 32 0.24 7.99 -8.88
N LYS A 33 -0.62 7.63 -9.83
CA LYS A 33 -0.33 6.79 -11.00
C LYS A 33 0.38 5.46 -10.64
N ALA A 34 1.41 5.11 -11.41
CA ALA A 34 2.19 3.88 -11.22
C ALA A 34 2.89 3.83 -9.84
N GLY A 35 3.31 4.97 -9.30
CA GLY A 35 3.91 5.05 -7.97
C GLY A 35 2.92 4.70 -6.85
N TYR A 36 1.64 5.05 -7.00
CA TYR A 36 0.58 4.63 -6.10
C TYR A 36 0.39 3.12 -6.11
N LEU A 37 0.35 2.51 -7.30
CA LEU A 37 0.25 1.06 -7.43
C LEU A 37 1.46 0.35 -6.78
N ALA A 38 2.68 0.84 -7.03
CA ALA A 38 3.87 0.28 -6.39
C ALA A 38 3.78 0.33 -4.86
N ARG A 39 3.37 1.46 -4.29
CA ARG A 39 3.15 1.60 -2.84
C ARG A 39 2.07 0.66 -2.31
N LEU A 40 0.96 0.52 -3.03
CA LEU A 40 -0.13 -0.38 -2.68
C LEU A 40 0.36 -1.84 -2.62
N ILE A 41 1.11 -2.29 -3.64
CA ILE A 41 1.66 -3.65 -3.71
C ILE A 41 2.66 -3.88 -2.57
N ILE A 42 3.57 -2.94 -2.29
CA ILE A 42 4.52 -3.03 -1.18
C ILE A 42 3.78 -3.23 0.15
N ARG A 43 2.82 -2.37 0.47
CA ARG A 43 2.06 -2.44 1.72
C ARG A 43 1.24 -3.71 1.85
N ARG A 44 0.63 -4.17 0.75
CA ARG A 44 -0.12 -5.43 0.71
C ARG A 44 0.80 -6.64 0.94
N SER A 45 2.01 -6.62 0.38
CA SER A 45 3.01 -7.66 0.56
C SER A 45 3.50 -7.73 2.01
N ILE A 46 3.78 -6.59 2.64
CA ILE A 46 4.17 -6.56 4.06
C ILE A 46 3.06 -7.15 4.94
N ARG A 47 1.79 -6.82 4.68
CA ARG A 47 0.66 -7.42 5.41
C ARG A 47 0.56 -8.94 5.25
N PHE A 48 0.84 -9.47 4.05
CA PHE A 48 0.87 -10.93 3.87
C PHE A 48 2.03 -11.57 4.63
N ILE A 49 3.22 -10.96 4.61
CA ILE A 49 4.38 -11.41 5.39
C ILE A 49 4.02 -11.49 6.88
N ASP A 50 3.46 -10.41 7.43
CA ASP A 50 3.05 -10.34 8.83
C ASP A 50 1.95 -11.37 9.17
N LYS A 51 0.95 -11.51 8.29
CA LYS A 51 -0.17 -12.44 8.46
C LYS A 51 0.29 -13.90 8.57
N ILE A 52 1.18 -14.32 7.67
CA ILE A 52 1.67 -15.70 7.65
C ILE A 52 2.94 -15.91 8.49
N LYS A 53 3.40 -14.86 9.17
CA LYS A 53 4.63 -14.84 10.00
C LYS A 53 5.85 -15.38 9.23
N LEU A 54 6.00 -14.95 7.98
CA LEU A 54 7.11 -15.36 7.16
C LEU A 54 8.42 -14.77 7.70
N ASN A 55 9.42 -15.63 7.93
CA ASN A 55 10.75 -15.20 8.40
C ASN A 55 11.63 -14.68 7.26
N LYS A 56 11.09 -13.80 6.42
CA LYS A 56 11.79 -13.07 5.35
C LYS A 56 11.13 -11.71 5.17
N SER A 57 11.95 -10.70 4.95
CA SER A 57 11.48 -9.36 4.59
C SER A 57 11.03 -9.30 3.11
N LEU A 58 10.23 -8.31 2.76
CA LEU A 58 9.87 -8.07 1.35
C LEU A 58 11.10 -7.79 0.49
N LYS A 59 12.10 -7.09 1.03
CA LYS A 59 13.37 -6.83 0.34
C LYS A 59 14.10 -8.13 -0.02
N GLU A 60 14.17 -9.08 0.90
CA GLU A 60 14.79 -10.38 0.64
C GLU A 60 14.04 -11.15 -0.45
N LEU A 61 12.70 -11.16 -0.42
CA LEU A 61 11.89 -11.81 -1.46
C LEU A 61 12.13 -11.18 -2.83
N VAL A 62 12.12 -9.85 -2.93
CA VAL A 62 12.39 -9.15 -4.18
C VAL A 62 13.83 -9.40 -4.66
N PHE A 63 14.79 -9.47 -3.75
CA PHE A 63 16.18 -9.76 -4.12
C PHE A 63 16.38 -11.20 -4.62
N GLU A 64 15.64 -12.16 -4.08
CA GLU A 64 15.62 -13.53 -4.62
C GLU A 64 15.01 -13.56 -6.02
N GLU A 65 13.93 -12.81 -6.25
CA GLU A 65 13.31 -12.70 -7.57
C GLU A 65 14.24 -12.01 -8.59
N LEU A 66 14.92 -10.93 -8.20
CA LEU A 66 15.92 -10.28 -9.07
C LEU A 66 17.04 -11.23 -9.47
N LYS A 67 17.53 -12.04 -8.53
CA LYS A 67 18.55 -13.06 -8.81
C LYS A 67 18.03 -14.13 -9.79
N TYR A 68 16.78 -14.54 -9.66
CA TYR A 68 16.15 -15.47 -10.56
C TYR A 68 16.01 -14.90 -11.99
N LEU A 69 15.66 -13.61 -12.08
CA LEU A 69 15.45 -12.89 -13.34
C LEU A 69 16.76 -12.40 -14.01
N GLU A 70 17.89 -12.42 -13.31
CA GLU A 70 19.17 -11.83 -13.75
C GLU A 70 19.60 -12.30 -15.13
N LYS A 71 19.39 -13.58 -15.44
CA LYS A 71 19.80 -14.18 -16.72
C LYS A 71 19.02 -13.59 -17.91
N ASP A 72 17.72 -13.38 -17.72
CA ASP A 72 16.81 -12.94 -18.80
C ASP A 72 16.64 -11.41 -18.82
N PHE A 73 16.84 -10.77 -17.67
CA PHE A 73 16.66 -9.32 -17.45
C PHE A 73 17.82 -8.72 -16.66
N PRO A 74 19.05 -8.72 -17.18
CA PRO A 74 20.24 -8.28 -16.43
C PRO A 74 20.16 -6.81 -15.97
N SER A 75 19.45 -5.94 -16.68
CA SER A 75 19.27 -4.54 -16.32
C SER A 75 18.54 -4.34 -14.97
N LEU A 76 17.72 -5.29 -14.56
CA LEU A 76 17.02 -5.19 -13.27
C LEU A 76 17.98 -5.28 -12.08
N ILE A 77 19.05 -6.09 -12.20
CA ILE A 77 20.00 -6.27 -11.10
C ILE A 77 20.90 -5.05 -10.90
N GLU A 78 21.13 -4.26 -11.95
CA GLU A 78 21.91 -3.02 -11.86
C GLU A 78 21.28 -2.03 -10.88
N ASN A 79 19.95 -2.03 -10.77
CA ASN A 79 19.19 -1.17 -9.88
C ASN A 79 18.93 -1.77 -8.48
N LYS A 80 19.50 -2.95 -8.17
CA LYS A 80 19.26 -3.69 -6.92
C LYS A 80 19.45 -2.85 -5.67
N LYS A 81 20.50 -2.00 -5.63
CA LYS A 81 20.76 -1.13 -4.48
C LYS A 81 19.62 -0.14 -4.27
N GLN A 82 19.22 0.56 -5.32
CA GLN A 82 18.12 1.53 -5.29
C GLN A 82 16.79 0.88 -4.92
N ILE A 83 16.50 -0.30 -5.50
CA ILE A 83 15.31 -1.09 -5.16
C ILE A 83 15.30 -1.41 -3.65
N GLY A 84 16.44 -1.85 -3.10
CA GLY A 84 16.57 -2.15 -1.68
C GLY A 84 16.32 -0.94 -0.79
N GLU A 85 16.87 0.22 -1.13
CA GLU A 85 16.67 1.48 -0.39
C GLU A 85 15.18 1.91 -0.41
N ILE A 86 14.52 1.81 -1.57
CA ILE A 86 13.09 2.11 -1.70
C ILE A 86 12.25 1.18 -0.81
N LEU A 87 12.52 -0.12 -0.84
CA LEU A 87 11.79 -1.10 -0.03
C LEU A 87 12.01 -0.88 1.48
N ASP A 88 13.22 -0.56 1.91
CA ASP A 88 13.52 -0.24 3.31
C ASP A 88 12.76 1.01 3.78
N ILE A 89 12.77 2.07 2.96
CA ILE A 89 12.08 3.34 3.26
C ILE A 89 10.56 3.11 3.35
N GLU A 90 9.96 2.43 2.38
CA GLU A 90 8.50 2.21 2.38
C GLU A 90 8.06 1.24 3.47
N THR A 91 8.87 0.23 3.81
CA THR A 91 8.63 -0.68 4.94
C THR A 91 8.63 0.09 6.26
N LYS A 92 9.64 0.93 6.47
CA LYS A 92 9.70 1.79 7.66
C LYS A 92 8.48 2.73 7.74
N LYS A 93 8.15 3.42 6.65
CA LYS A 93 6.96 4.29 6.60
C LYS A 93 5.67 3.54 6.90
N TYR A 94 5.56 2.30 6.45
CA TYR A 94 4.40 1.46 6.74
C TYR A 94 4.25 1.21 8.24
N TYR A 95 5.29 0.73 8.91
CA TYR A 95 5.24 0.46 10.36
C TYR A 95 5.11 1.74 11.20
N ASP A 96 5.77 2.84 10.80
CA ASP A 96 5.59 4.16 11.43
C ASP A 96 4.11 4.62 11.34
N THR A 97 3.47 4.37 10.20
CA THR A 97 2.04 4.68 10.00
C THR A 97 1.17 3.84 10.91
N LEU A 98 1.44 2.54 11.05
CA LEU A 98 0.69 1.65 11.95
C LEU A 98 0.82 2.12 13.40
N SER A 99 2.02 2.43 13.84
CA SER A 99 2.30 2.89 15.21
C SER A 99 1.56 4.19 15.56
N LYS A 100 1.56 5.16 14.64
CA LYS A 100 0.86 6.45 14.81
C LYS A 100 -0.65 6.35 14.61
N GLY A 101 -1.08 5.43 13.75
CA GLY A 101 -2.46 5.29 13.34
C GLY A 101 -3.38 4.82 14.46
N GLU A 102 -2.89 4.04 15.40
CA GLU A 102 -3.71 3.58 16.54
C GLU A 102 -4.24 4.78 17.34
N GLY A 103 -3.39 5.75 17.65
CA GLY A 103 -3.80 6.97 18.35
C GLY A 103 -4.80 7.81 17.56
N LEU A 104 -4.63 7.89 16.23
CA LEU A 104 -5.53 8.61 15.34
C LEU A 104 -6.92 7.95 15.30
N VAL A 105 -6.98 6.64 15.12
CA VAL A 105 -8.25 5.88 15.10
C VAL A 105 -9.00 6.06 16.42
N LYS A 106 -8.32 5.89 17.57
CA LYS A 106 -8.90 6.10 18.89
C LYS A 106 -9.45 7.52 19.08
N ARG A 107 -8.74 8.53 18.60
CA ARG A 107 -9.19 9.92 18.64
C ARG A 107 -10.46 10.14 17.82
N ILE A 108 -10.51 9.62 16.59
CA ILE A 108 -11.70 9.73 15.72
C ILE A 108 -12.90 9.05 16.37
N LEU A 109 -12.71 7.84 16.92
CA LEU A 109 -13.78 7.11 17.62
C LEU A 109 -14.29 7.90 18.83
N LYS A 110 -13.39 8.55 19.59
CA LYS A 110 -13.78 9.38 20.75
C LYS A 110 -14.55 10.64 20.33
N GLU A 111 -14.15 11.27 19.21
CA GLU A 111 -14.76 12.52 18.72
C GLU A 111 -16.07 12.28 17.98
N LYS A 112 -16.15 11.26 17.14
CA LYS A 112 -17.27 10.99 16.22
C LYS A 112 -18.12 9.78 16.60
N GLY A 113 -17.68 8.96 17.54
CA GLY A 113 -18.36 7.75 18.00
C GLY A 113 -18.29 6.57 17.03
N LYS A 114 -17.95 6.80 15.76
CA LYS A 114 -17.83 5.77 14.71
C LYS A 114 -16.86 6.19 13.62
N ILE A 115 -16.41 5.22 12.86
CA ILE A 115 -15.67 5.43 11.61
C ILE A 115 -16.60 5.01 10.47
N ASP A 116 -17.04 5.97 9.70
CA ASP A 116 -17.82 5.74 8.49
C ASP A 116 -16.91 5.49 7.28
N GLU A 117 -17.53 5.22 6.14
CA GLU A 117 -16.84 4.93 4.89
C GLU A 117 -15.91 6.07 4.44
N LYS A 118 -16.34 7.33 4.60
CA LYS A 118 -15.53 8.50 4.22
C LYS A 118 -14.29 8.62 5.11
N GLU A 119 -14.46 8.40 6.43
CA GLU A 119 -13.32 8.38 7.36
C GLU A 119 -12.38 7.22 7.07
N LEU A 120 -12.91 6.04 6.71
CA LEU A 120 -12.10 4.88 6.36
C LEU A 120 -11.25 5.14 5.10
N ILE A 121 -11.85 5.77 4.08
CA ILE A 121 -11.15 6.17 2.86
C ILE A 121 -10.10 7.23 3.17
N ASN A 122 -10.43 8.25 3.98
CA ASN A 122 -9.49 9.28 4.38
C ASN A 122 -8.30 8.72 5.17
N LEU A 123 -8.55 7.81 6.11
CA LEU A 123 -7.51 7.11 6.86
C LEU A 123 -6.58 6.32 5.93
N TYR A 124 -7.14 5.68 4.93
CA TYR A 124 -6.37 4.92 3.95
C TYR A 124 -5.57 5.83 3.03
N ASP A 125 -6.20 6.84 2.43
CA ASP A 125 -5.60 7.69 1.41
C ASP A 125 -4.60 8.69 2.00
N THR A 126 -5.03 9.44 3.02
CA THR A 126 -4.22 10.51 3.62
C THR A 126 -3.17 9.95 4.58
N HIS A 127 -3.54 8.98 5.41
CA HIS A 127 -2.68 8.46 6.46
C HIS A 127 -2.05 7.12 6.11
N GLY A 128 -2.45 6.50 5.00
CA GLY A 128 -1.95 5.21 4.55
C GLY A 128 -2.32 4.04 5.45
N MET A 129 -3.38 4.18 6.25
CA MET A 129 -3.87 3.15 7.17
C MET A 129 -4.66 2.08 6.41
N PRO A 130 -4.21 0.82 6.42
CA PRO A 130 -4.99 -0.27 5.84
C PRO A 130 -6.34 -0.41 6.53
N PRO A 131 -7.46 -0.58 5.79
CA PRO A 131 -8.80 -0.66 6.38
C PRO A 131 -8.94 -1.81 7.38
N GLU A 132 -8.25 -2.92 7.18
CA GLU A 132 -8.24 -4.05 8.12
C GLU A 132 -7.58 -3.69 9.46
N ILE A 133 -6.57 -2.81 9.44
CA ILE A 133 -5.93 -2.33 10.66
C ILE A 133 -6.88 -1.39 11.40
N VAL A 134 -7.56 -0.49 10.68
CA VAL A 134 -8.59 0.39 11.26
C VAL A 134 -9.68 -0.44 11.90
N LYS A 135 -10.20 -1.47 11.21
CA LYS A 135 -11.20 -2.41 11.72
C LYS A 135 -10.74 -3.11 13.00
N ASN A 136 -9.49 -3.60 13.02
CA ASN A 136 -8.95 -4.30 14.18
C ASN A 136 -8.80 -3.38 15.40
N ILE A 137 -8.34 -2.14 15.20
CA ILE A 137 -8.21 -1.15 16.27
C ILE A 137 -9.61 -0.77 16.78
N SER A 138 -10.55 -0.48 15.88
CA SER A 138 -11.93 -0.12 16.22
C SER A 138 -12.62 -1.23 17.01
N LYS A 139 -12.43 -2.48 16.64
CA LYS A 139 -12.96 -3.64 17.36
C LYS A 139 -12.44 -3.73 18.80
N LYS A 140 -11.15 -3.42 19.03
CA LYS A 140 -10.57 -3.36 20.38
C LYS A 140 -11.21 -2.26 21.25
N GLU A 141 -11.66 -1.19 20.62
CA GLU A 141 -12.34 -0.05 21.27
C GLU A 141 -13.88 -0.25 21.32
N GLY A 142 -14.39 -1.46 21.01
CA GLY A 142 -15.81 -1.79 21.06
C GLY A 142 -16.65 -1.26 19.90
N ASN A 143 -16.01 -0.84 18.80
CA ASN A 143 -16.68 -0.31 17.60
C ASN A 143 -16.53 -1.26 16.42
N GLU A 144 -17.61 -1.47 15.67
CA GLU A 144 -17.58 -2.20 14.40
C GLU A 144 -17.35 -1.25 13.23
N VAL A 145 -16.44 -1.64 12.36
CA VAL A 145 -16.16 -0.95 11.08
C VAL A 145 -16.36 -1.96 9.96
N GLU A 146 -17.29 -1.66 9.08
CA GLU A 146 -17.48 -2.44 7.84
C GLU A 146 -16.53 -1.93 6.75
N ILE A 147 -15.86 -2.87 6.09
CA ILE A 147 -15.02 -2.57 4.93
C ILE A 147 -15.83 -2.91 3.69
N PRO A 148 -16.19 -1.93 2.84
CA PRO A 148 -16.91 -2.19 1.60
C PRO A 148 -16.16 -3.17 0.70
N GLU A 149 -16.87 -4.09 0.03
CA GLU A 149 -16.25 -5.05 -0.88
C GLU A 149 -15.52 -4.36 -2.05
N ASN A 150 -16.03 -3.22 -2.50
CA ASN A 150 -15.46 -2.39 -3.55
C ASN A 150 -14.54 -1.27 -3.05
N PHE A 151 -14.03 -1.35 -1.82
CA PHE A 151 -13.22 -0.29 -1.19
C PHE A 151 -12.05 0.19 -2.07
N GLU A 152 -11.33 -0.73 -2.71
CA GLU A 152 -10.21 -0.38 -3.59
C GLU A 152 -10.67 0.39 -4.83
N SER A 153 -11.85 0.06 -5.38
CA SER A 153 -12.44 0.79 -6.49
C SER A 153 -12.86 2.21 -6.10
N MET A 154 -13.40 2.36 -4.90
CA MET A 154 -13.82 3.67 -4.37
C MET A 154 -12.62 4.61 -4.18
N VAL A 155 -11.51 4.10 -3.67
CA VAL A 155 -10.25 4.86 -3.56
C VAL A 155 -9.73 5.25 -4.95
N ALA A 156 -9.77 4.34 -5.92
CA ALA A 156 -9.33 4.61 -7.30
C ALA A 156 -10.20 5.67 -8.00
N GLU A 157 -11.51 5.66 -7.77
CA GLU A 157 -12.45 6.66 -8.29
C GLU A 157 -12.16 8.06 -7.72
N LEU A 158 -11.89 8.18 -6.42
CA LEU A 158 -11.50 9.43 -5.77
C LEU A 158 -10.29 10.06 -6.48
N HIS A 159 -9.24 9.29 -6.71
CA HIS A 159 -8.06 9.76 -7.43
C HIS A 159 -8.36 10.17 -8.87
N SER A 160 -9.26 9.47 -9.56
CA SER A 160 -9.65 9.81 -10.94
C SER A 160 -10.43 11.11 -11.04
N HIS A 161 -11.24 11.43 -10.03
CA HIS A 161 -11.99 12.68 -9.93
C HIS A 161 -11.08 13.87 -9.60
N GLU A 162 -10.10 13.71 -8.73
CA GLU A 162 -9.11 14.76 -8.42
C GLU A 162 -8.24 15.10 -9.64
N GLU A 163 -7.84 14.13 -10.45
CA GLU A 163 -7.10 14.38 -11.69
C GLU A 163 -7.93 15.17 -12.72
N LYS A 164 -9.24 14.94 -12.81
CA LYS A 164 -10.14 15.69 -13.71
C LYS A 164 -10.32 17.14 -13.25
N ASN A 165 -10.48 17.37 -11.96
CA ASN A 165 -10.63 18.70 -11.39
C ASN A 165 -9.34 19.54 -11.51
N ASN A 166 -8.18 18.93 -11.35
CA ASN A 166 -6.89 19.61 -11.51
C ASN A 166 -6.60 19.97 -12.99
N LYS A 167 -7.12 19.21 -13.95
CA LYS A 167 -7.01 19.55 -15.39
C LYS A 167 -7.93 20.69 -15.81
N THR A 168 -9.09 20.80 -15.19
CA THR A 168 -10.04 21.90 -15.46
C THR A 168 -9.64 23.21 -14.77
N GLY A 169 -9.02 23.17 -13.60
CA GLY A 169 -8.45 24.33 -12.91
C GLY A 169 -7.33 25.01 -13.69
N LYS A 170 -6.38 24.22 -14.20
CA LYS A 170 -5.25 24.74 -15.00
C LYS A 170 -5.65 25.32 -16.37
N LYS A 171 -6.83 25.01 -16.90
CA LYS A 171 -7.35 25.62 -18.15
C LYS A 171 -7.99 26.99 -17.92
N LYS A 172 -8.42 27.33 -16.72
CA LYS A 172 -9.00 28.65 -16.40
C LYS A 172 -7.92 29.72 -16.13
N GLU A 173 -6.77 29.36 -15.58
CA GLU A 173 -5.67 30.31 -15.32
C GLU A 173 -4.86 30.70 -16.58
N LYS A 174 -4.96 29.96 -17.70
CA LYS A 174 -4.30 30.31 -18.97
C LYS A 174 -5.13 31.16 -19.91
N LYS A 175 -6.31 31.65 -19.48
CA LYS A 175 -7.21 32.53 -20.26
C LYS A 175 -7.50 33.87 -19.59
N SER A 176 -6.71 34.25 -18.59
CA SER A 176 -6.71 35.61 -18.01
C SER A 176 -5.44 36.33 -18.36
#